data_e3a3fe947c6f9251e7535a63cfabafb5
#
_entry.id   e3a3fe947c6f9251e7535a63cfabafb5
#
_cell.length_a   1.000
_cell.length_b   1.000
_cell.length_c   1.000
_cell.angle_alpha   90.00
_cell.angle_beta   90.00
_cell.angle_gamma   90.00
#
_symmetry.space_group_name_H-M   'P 1'
#
loop_
_entity.id
_entity.type
_entity.pdbx_description
1 polymer ?
#
loop_
_entity_poly.entity_id
_entity_poly.type
_entity_poly.pdbx_seq_one_letter_code
_entity_poly.pdbx_strand_id
1 'polypeptide(L)'
;MKKLLAFLLVAVMAMGLCSMASAEGYDQALIDAAKAEGELTVYGSCEEAYLNAACDKFQELFGITVNRQRLSTGEVAAKIEEENGNPSADVWFGGTTDPYNESVAKGLLEPYEAKNASHLLGDMYRDKDGCWYGIYKGILGFMCNTEELERLGLEEPKDWDDLLKPEYKGLIWMSNP
;
A
#
# COMPACT_ATOMS: atom_id res chain seq x y z
N MET A 1 15.33 -35.13 -42.37
CA MET A 1 14.04 -34.45 -42.23
C MET A 1 13.31 -34.80 -40.92
N LYS A 2 13.12 -36.09 -40.55
CA LYS A 2 12.42 -36.44 -39.27
C LYS A 2 13.08 -35.95 -37.99
N LYS A 3 14.41 -35.83 -37.92
CA LYS A 3 15.13 -35.31 -36.74
C LYS A 3 15.04 -33.76 -36.59
N LEU A 4 14.91 -33.04 -37.71
CA LEU A 4 14.75 -31.58 -37.68
C LEU A 4 13.33 -31.18 -37.22
N LEU A 5 12.32 -31.98 -37.59
CA LEU A 5 10.94 -31.77 -37.15
C LEU A 5 10.74 -32.00 -35.65
N ALA A 6 11.46 -33.01 -35.09
CA ALA A 6 11.42 -33.30 -33.67
C ALA A 6 12.08 -32.19 -32.82
N PHE A 7 13.17 -31.58 -33.33
CA PHE A 7 13.81 -30.45 -32.68
C PHE A 7 12.94 -29.17 -32.67
N LEU A 8 12.21 -28.94 -33.79
CA LEU A 8 11.28 -27.82 -33.89
C LEU A 8 10.08 -27.97 -32.92
N LEU A 9 9.56 -29.21 -32.78
CA LEU A 9 8.45 -29.50 -31.85
C LEU A 9 8.86 -29.36 -30.39
N VAL A 10 10.11 -29.74 -30.00
CA VAL A 10 10.63 -29.57 -28.66
C VAL A 10 10.92 -28.10 -28.34
N ALA A 11 11.39 -27.32 -29.31
CA ALA A 11 11.59 -25.88 -29.16
C ALA A 11 10.27 -25.12 -28.99
N VAL A 12 9.21 -25.53 -29.68
CA VAL A 12 7.85 -24.93 -29.52
C VAL A 12 7.22 -25.35 -28.20
N MET A 13 7.46 -26.56 -27.68
CA MET A 13 7.02 -26.97 -26.34
C MET A 13 7.84 -26.33 -25.23
N ALA A 14 9.11 -26.00 -25.42
CA ALA A 14 9.93 -25.32 -24.42
C ALA A 14 9.59 -23.81 -24.28
N MET A 15 9.04 -23.18 -25.31
CA MET A 15 8.53 -21.80 -25.25
C MET A 15 7.11 -21.70 -24.67
N GLY A 16 6.41 -22.83 -24.46
CA GLY A 16 5.04 -22.86 -23.91
C GLY A 16 4.95 -23.11 -22.41
N LEU A 17 6.09 -23.24 -21.70
CA LEU A 17 6.15 -23.50 -20.26
C LEU A 17 6.79 -22.36 -19.47
N CYS A 18 6.64 -21.10 -19.93
CA CYS A 18 6.59 -20.01 -18.99
C CYS A 18 5.30 -20.22 -18.18
N SER A 19 5.44 -20.75 -16.96
CA SER A 19 4.37 -20.79 -15.98
C SER A 19 3.78 -19.40 -15.90
N MET A 20 2.68 -19.20 -16.61
CA MET A 20 1.75 -18.14 -16.24
C MET A 20 1.32 -18.48 -14.80
N ALA A 21 1.92 -17.84 -13.82
CA ALA A 21 1.24 -17.63 -12.56
C ALA A 21 -0.03 -16.87 -12.98
N SER A 22 -1.10 -17.61 -13.19
CA SER A 22 -2.41 -17.05 -13.54
C SER A 22 -2.74 -16.09 -12.41
N ALA A 23 -2.85 -14.82 -12.71
CA ALA A 23 -3.60 -13.88 -11.92
C ALA A 23 -5.07 -14.34 -12.03
N GLU A 24 -5.40 -15.43 -11.31
CA GLU A 24 -6.72 -16.06 -11.37
C GLU A 24 -7.78 -14.99 -11.11
N GLY A 25 -8.56 -14.73 -12.14
CA GLY A 25 -9.74 -13.90 -12.05
C GLY A 25 -9.62 -12.46 -12.54
N TYR A 26 -8.52 -12.02 -13.12
CA TYR A 26 -8.44 -10.74 -13.83
C TYR A 26 -8.67 -10.94 -15.34
N ASP A 27 -9.25 -9.91 -15.97
CA ASP A 27 -9.42 -9.90 -17.42
C ASP A 27 -8.05 -9.91 -18.11
N GLN A 28 -7.82 -10.87 -18.99
CA GLN A 28 -6.57 -11.00 -19.75
C GLN A 28 -6.31 -9.76 -20.60
N ALA A 29 -7.35 -9.13 -21.15
CA ALA A 29 -7.21 -7.92 -21.95
C ALA A 29 -6.68 -6.74 -21.10
N LEU A 30 -7.11 -6.63 -19.82
CA LEU A 30 -6.59 -5.64 -18.88
C LEU A 30 -5.11 -5.90 -18.56
N ILE A 31 -4.73 -7.16 -18.33
CA ILE A 31 -3.34 -7.53 -18.07
C ILE A 31 -2.46 -7.21 -19.29
N ASP A 32 -2.92 -7.51 -20.49
CA ASP A 32 -2.17 -7.27 -21.72
C ASP A 32 -2.02 -5.75 -21.99
N ALA A 33 -3.05 -4.95 -21.70
CA ALA A 33 -3.00 -3.49 -21.79
C ALA A 33 -1.99 -2.90 -20.80
N ALA A 34 -2.05 -3.31 -19.53
CA ALA A 34 -1.10 -2.87 -18.50
C ALA A 34 0.35 -3.25 -18.83
N LYS A 35 0.57 -4.45 -19.39
CA LYS A 35 1.90 -4.86 -19.88
C LYS A 35 2.38 -4.03 -21.07
N ALA A 36 1.47 -3.56 -21.92
CA ALA A 36 1.79 -2.71 -23.06
C ALA A 36 2.20 -1.30 -22.61
N GLU A 37 1.65 -0.79 -21.50
CA GLU A 37 2.08 0.44 -20.84
C GLU A 37 3.48 0.29 -20.22
N GLY A 38 3.77 -0.86 -19.62
CA GLY A 38 5.09 -1.30 -19.20
C GLY A 38 5.58 -0.77 -17.87
N GLU A 39 4.97 0.26 -17.29
CA GLU A 39 5.37 0.85 -16.01
C GLU A 39 4.17 1.27 -15.15
N LEU A 40 4.41 1.35 -13.84
CA LEU A 40 3.47 1.81 -12.81
C LEU A 40 4.24 2.70 -11.83
N THR A 41 3.70 3.85 -11.46
CA THR A 41 4.27 4.73 -10.43
C THR A 41 3.44 4.69 -9.16
N VAL A 42 4.10 4.43 -8.02
CA VAL A 42 3.47 4.27 -6.71
C VAL A 42 4.04 5.28 -5.71
N TYR A 43 3.17 6.09 -5.11
CA TYR A 43 3.49 6.84 -3.88
C TYR A 43 3.11 5.99 -2.67
N GLY A 44 4.09 5.66 -1.82
CA GLY A 44 3.90 4.80 -0.66
C GLY A 44 3.97 5.55 0.65
N SER A 45 3.02 5.31 1.55
CA SER A 45 2.96 5.92 2.89
C SER A 45 2.93 4.87 4.01
N CYS A 46 3.46 3.69 3.76
CA CYS A 46 3.58 2.61 4.74
C CYS A 46 5.04 2.29 5.04
N GLU A 47 5.27 1.27 5.87
CA GLU A 47 6.61 0.75 6.12
C GLU A 47 7.32 0.37 4.82
N GLU A 48 8.57 0.78 4.67
CA GLU A 48 9.34 0.61 3.44
C GLU A 48 9.46 -0.86 3.01
N ALA A 49 9.67 -1.75 3.96
CA ALA A 49 9.75 -3.18 3.69
C ALA A 49 8.43 -3.73 3.11
N TYR A 50 7.30 -3.26 3.61
CA TYR A 50 5.98 -3.65 3.11
C TYR A 50 5.71 -3.10 1.71
N LEU A 51 6.01 -1.83 1.48
CA LEU A 51 5.90 -1.21 0.15
C LEU A 51 6.76 -1.96 -0.87
N ASN A 52 8.03 -2.21 -0.53
CA ASN A 52 8.95 -2.93 -1.38
C ASN A 52 8.44 -4.32 -1.72
N ALA A 53 8.01 -5.10 -0.71
CA ALA A 53 7.50 -6.44 -0.93
C ALA A 53 6.27 -6.47 -1.85
N ALA A 54 5.33 -5.52 -1.69
CA ALA A 54 4.15 -5.41 -2.53
C ALA A 54 4.50 -5.04 -3.98
N CYS A 55 5.35 -4.03 -4.17
CA CYS A 55 5.78 -3.58 -5.50
C CYS A 55 6.61 -4.64 -6.23
N ASP A 56 7.56 -5.27 -5.54
CA ASP A 56 8.40 -6.32 -6.13
C ASP A 56 7.56 -7.55 -6.53
N LYS A 57 6.57 -7.91 -5.69
CA LYS A 57 5.66 -9.01 -6.03
C LYS A 57 4.74 -8.68 -7.20
N PHE A 58 4.25 -7.47 -7.30
CA PHE A 58 3.49 -7.02 -8.47
C PHE A 58 4.33 -7.07 -9.74
N GLN A 59 5.56 -6.55 -9.70
CA GLN A 59 6.51 -6.58 -10.81
C GLN A 59 6.84 -8.02 -11.23
N GLU A 60 7.09 -8.92 -10.27
CA GLU A 60 7.33 -10.36 -10.53
C GLU A 60 6.14 -11.03 -11.25
N LEU A 61 4.91 -10.75 -10.78
CA LEU A 61 3.71 -11.40 -11.30
C LEU A 61 3.30 -10.91 -12.70
N PHE A 62 3.43 -9.62 -12.95
CA PHE A 62 2.91 -8.99 -14.16
C PHE A 62 3.98 -8.59 -15.16
N GLY A 63 5.26 -8.53 -14.77
CA GLY A 63 6.35 -8.10 -15.64
C GLY A 63 6.30 -6.60 -15.99
N ILE A 64 5.64 -5.79 -15.13
CA ILE A 64 5.50 -4.34 -15.26
C ILE A 64 6.51 -3.68 -14.33
N THR A 65 7.28 -2.70 -14.81
CA THR A 65 8.23 -1.95 -13.98
C THR A 65 7.48 -1.11 -12.96
N VAL A 66 7.82 -1.21 -11.66
CA VAL A 66 7.20 -0.41 -10.61
C VAL A 66 8.17 0.64 -10.10
N ASN A 67 7.91 1.90 -10.45
CA ASN A 67 8.58 3.06 -9.91
C ASN A 67 7.91 3.43 -8.59
N ARG A 68 8.67 3.49 -7.48
CA ARG A 68 8.10 3.77 -6.17
C ARG A 68 8.83 4.88 -5.44
N GLN A 69 8.07 5.72 -4.75
CA GLN A 69 8.59 6.75 -3.87
C GLN A 69 7.90 6.63 -2.50
N ARG A 70 8.69 6.43 -1.43
CA ARG A 70 8.18 6.38 -0.07
C ARG A 70 8.21 7.79 0.54
N LEU A 71 7.06 8.25 1.05
CA LEU A 71 6.84 9.53 1.71
C LEU A 71 5.93 9.31 2.93
N SER A 72 5.79 10.30 3.81
CA SER A 72 4.73 10.27 4.84
C SER A 72 3.35 10.49 4.18
N THR A 73 2.27 10.13 4.89
CA THR A 73 0.91 10.28 4.36
C THR A 73 0.60 11.74 4.00
N GLY A 74 1.00 12.68 4.85
CA GLY A 74 0.81 14.11 4.61
C GLY A 74 1.60 14.62 3.40
N GLU A 75 2.85 14.17 3.22
CA GLU A 75 3.68 14.54 2.06
C GLU A 75 3.09 14.01 0.75
N VAL A 76 2.54 12.78 0.74
CA VAL A 76 1.86 12.25 -0.45
C VAL A 76 0.62 13.06 -0.76
N ALA A 77 -0.22 13.37 0.24
CA ALA A 77 -1.42 14.18 0.04
C ALA A 77 -1.08 15.56 -0.54
N ALA A 78 -0.07 16.24 0.01
CA ALA A 78 0.38 17.55 -0.49
C ALA A 78 0.92 17.44 -1.92
N LYS A 79 1.69 16.40 -2.22
CA LYS A 79 2.24 16.17 -3.55
C LYS A 79 1.16 15.92 -4.59
N ILE A 80 0.16 15.09 -4.29
CA ILE A 80 -0.99 14.86 -5.17
C ILE A 80 -1.79 16.17 -5.39
N GLU A 81 -1.94 17.00 -4.36
CA GLU A 81 -2.61 18.29 -4.48
C GLU A 81 -1.83 19.27 -5.37
N GLU A 82 -0.50 19.31 -5.26
CA GLU A 82 0.36 20.11 -6.14
C GLU A 82 0.32 19.64 -7.60
N GLU A 83 0.18 18.34 -7.80
CA GLU A 83 0.10 17.69 -9.11
C GLU A 83 -1.32 17.71 -9.71
N ASN A 84 -2.28 18.34 -9.05
CA ASN A 84 -3.68 18.37 -9.45
C ASN A 84 -3.87 18.68 -10.94
N GLY A 85 -4.53 17.75 -11.64
CA GLY A 85 -4.74 17.79 -13.08
C GLY A 85 -3.59 17.24 -13.93
N ASN A 86 -2.46 16.87 -13.33
CA ASN A 86 -1.34 16.19 -13.99
C ASN A 86 -0.62 15.24 -13.03
N PRO A 87 -1.28 14.19 -12.54
CA PRO A 87 -0.71 13.28 -11.56
C PRO A 87 0.52 12.56 -12.12
N SER A 88 1.57 12.45 -11.29
CA SER A 88 2.79 11.71 -11.62
C SER A 88 2.76 10.28 -11.08
N ALA A 89 1.80 9.92 -10.25
CA ALA A 89 1.62 8.58 -9.73
C ALA A 89 0.24 8.02 -10.09
N ASP A 90 0.24 6.71 -10.34
CA ASP A 90 -0.97 5.94 -10.66
C ASP A 90 -1.65 5.42 -9.39
N VAL A 91 -0.85 5.14 -8.34
CA VAL A 91 -1.35 4.53 -7.10
C VAL A 91 -0.75 5.21 -5.87
N TRP A 92 -1.62 5.54 -4.91
CA TRP A 92 -1.22 5.85 -3.54
C TRP A 92 -1.43 4.62 -2.66
N PHE A 93 -0.34 4.10 -2.06
CA PHE A 93 -0.33 2.84 -1.33
C PHE A 93 0.01 3.01 0.15
N GLY A 94 -0.95 2.69 1.02
CA GLY A 94 -0.80 2.76 2.48
C GLY A 94 -0.96 4.16 3.06
N GLY A 95 -0.81 4.27 4.38
CA GLY A 95 -0.98 5.52 5.12
C GLY A 95 -2.20 5.50 6.03
N THR A 96 -2.63 6.69 6.47
CA THR A 96 -3.78 6.89 7.35
C THR A 96 -4.99 7.40 6.58
N THR A 97 -6.19 7.15 7.10
CA THR A 97 -7.46 7.36 6.37
C THR A 97 -7.81 8.84 6.18
N ASP A 98 -7.45 9.73 7.14
CA ASP A 98 -7.90 11.13 7.09
C ASP A 98 -7.40 11.88 5.84
N PRO A 99 -6.11 11.83 5.46
CA PRO A 99 -5.64 12.47 4.23
C PRO A 99 -6.27 11.89 2.95
N TYR A 100 -6.64 10.62 2.94
CA TYR A 100 -7.41 10.04 1.84
C TYR A 100 -8.80 10.66 1.72
N ASN A 101 -9.52 10.80 2.83
CA ASN A 101 -10.85 11.43 2.86
C ASN A 101 -10.78 12.89 2.40
N GLU A 102 -9.76 13.64 2.82
CA GLU A 102 -9.53 15.01 2.37
C GLU A 102 -9.26 15.07 0.85
N SER A 103 -8.44 14.16 0.34
CA SER A 103 -8.14 14.08 -1.10
C SER A 103 -9.37 13.68 -1.92
N VAL A 104 -10.22 12.79 -1.42
CA VAL A 104 -11.53 12.47 -2.04
C VAL A 104 -12.43 13.71 -2.08
N ALA A 105 -12.53 14.44 -0.97
CA ALA A 105 -13.35 15.67 -0.90
C ALA A 105 -12.89 16.75 -1.88
N LYS A 106 -11.61 16.77 -2.23
CA LYS A 106 -11.00 17.67 -3.23
C LYS A 106 -11.09 17.13 -4.66
N GLY A 107 -11.59 15.91 -4.87
CA GLY A 107 -11.67 15.28 -6.19
C GLY A 107 -10.32 14.87 -6.78
N LEU A 108 -9.36 14.54 -5.93
CA LEU A 108 -7.98 14.18 -6.32
C LEU A 108 -7.76 12.67 -6.51
N LEU A 109 -8.74 11.85 -6.13
CA LEU A 109 -8.68 10.39 -6.26
C LEU A 109 -9.82 9.90 -7.16
N GLU A 110 -9.50 9.03 -8.10
CA GLU A 110 -10.46 8.42 -9.02
C GLU A 110 -11.18 7.24 -8.36
N PRO A 111 -12.51 7.10 -8.53
CA PRO A 111 -13.24 5.90 -8.12
C PRO A 111 -12.80 4.67 -8.92
N TYR A 112 -12.55 3.57 -8.23
CA TYR A 112 -12.24 2.29 -8.85
C TYR A 112 -12.90 1.15 -8.07
N GLU A 113 -13.67 0.30 -8.70
CA GLU A 113 -14.26 -0.86 -8.04
C GLU A 113 -13.26 -2.00 -7.94
N ALA A 114 -12.63 -2.14 -6.76
CA ALA A 114 -11.68 -3.22 -6.52
C ALA A 114 -12.41 -4.56 -6.48
N LYS A 115 -11.95 -5.54 -7.25
CA LYS A 115 -12.55 -6.87 -7.39
C LYS A 115 -12.82 -7.58 -6.06
N ASN A 116 -11.93 -7.40 -5.07
CA ASN A 116 -12.01 -8.03 -3.77
C ASN A 116 -12.64 -7.12 -2.69
N ALA A 117 -13.23 -5.99 -3.07
CA ALA A 117 -13.85 -5.04 -2.13
C ALA A 117 -14.94 -5.70 -1.25
N SER A 118 -15.65 -6.71 -1.78
CA SER A 118 -16.64 -7.48 -1.04
C SER A 118 -16.08 -8.32 0.11
N HIS A 119 -14.77 -8.56 0.14
CA HIS A 119 -14.10 -9.28 1.21
C HIS A 119 -13.72 -8.38 2.39
N LEU A 120 -13.86 -7.06 2.28
CA LEU A 120 -13.64 -6.15 3.40
C LEU A 120 -14.76 -6.31 4.43
N LEU A 121 -14.38 -6.38 5.71
CA LEU A 121 -15.27 -6.75 6.81
C LEU A 121 -16.23 -5.64 7.26
N GLY A 122 -16.27 -4.50 6.59
CA GLY A 122 -17.19 -3.40 6.91
C GLY A 122 -16.93 -2.14 6.11
N ASP A 123 -17.94 -1.28 6.07
CA ASP A 123 -17.92 -0.04 5.28
C ASP A 123 -16.86 0.97 5.76
N MET A 124 -16.41 0.86 7.02
CA MET A 124 -15.34 1.71 7.55
C MET A 124 -13.97 1.44 6.92
N TYR A 125 -13.83 0.37 6.15
CA TYR A 125 -12.56 -0.02 5.51
C TYR A 125 -12.49 0.33 4.02
N ARG A 126 -13.42 1.15 3.55
CA ARG A 126 -13.42 1.67 2.18
C ARG A 126 -14.14 3.01 2.09
N ASP A 127 -13.82 3.78 1.08
CA ASP A 127 -14.65 4.91 0.69
C ASP A 127 -15.99 4.45 0.09
N LYS A 128 -17.06 5.22 0.32
CA LYS A 128 -18.41 4.91 -0.18
C LYS A 128 -18.50 4.87 -1.70
N ASP A 129 -17.69 5.70 -2.38
CA ASP A 129 -17.64 5.83 -3.83
C ASP A 129 -16.49 5.03 -4.45
N GLY A 130 -15.71 4.28 -3.64
CA GLY A 130 -14.65 3.41 -4.10
C GLY A 130 -13.32 4.12 -4.42
N CYS A 131 -13.08 5.32 -3.90
CA CYS A 131 -11.85 6.06 -4.14
C CYS A 131 -10.65 5.51 -3.34
N TRP A 132 -10.90 4.77 -2.26
CA TRP A 132 -9.84 4.08 -1.50
C TRP A 132 -10.37 2.81 -0.81
N TYR A 133 -9.44 1.89 -0.51
CA TYR A 133 -9.68 0.64 0.19
C TYR A 133 -8.62 0.40 1.26
N GLY A 134 -9.04 -0.05 2.44
CA GLY A 134 -8.14 -0.42 3.53
C GLY A 134 -7.37 -1.69 3.20
N ILE A 135 -6.05 -1.64 3.29
CA ILE A 135 -5.15 -2.77 3.02
C ILE A 135 -4.50 -3.34 4.30
N TYR A 136 -4.50 -2.57 5.37
CA TYR A 136 -4.08 -2.99 6.70
C TYR A 136 -4.78 -2.17 7.79
N LYS A 137 -4.61 -2.59 9.03
CA LYS A 137 -5.14 -1.89 10.21
C LYS A 137 -4.00 -1.64 11.19
N GLY A 138 -3.80 -0.38 11.52
CA GLY A 138 -2.91 0.05 12.60
C GLY A 138 -3.66 0.14 13.93
N ILE A 139 -3.05 -0.36 15.00
CA ILE A 139 -3.53 -0.16 16.36
C ILE A 139 -2.51 0.73 17.04
N LEU A 140 -2.94 1.91 17.48
CA LEU A 140 -2.11 2.80 18.27
C LEU A 140 -2.07 2.33 19.72
N GLY A 141 -0.89 2.38 20.30
CA GLY A 141 -0.65 2.08 21.69
C GLY A 141 0.53 2.92 22.20
N PHE A 142 0.77 2.87 23.48
CA PHE A 142 1.97 3.41 24.08
C PHE A 142 2.80 2.30 24.70
N MET A 143 4.10 2.53 24.73
CA MET A 143 5.08 1.64 25.33
C MET A 143 5.77 2.38 26.47
N CYS A 144 5.90 1.72 27.62
CA CYS A 144 6.50 2.28 28.80
C CYS A 144 7.91 1.73 29.01
N ASN A 145 8.84 2.62 29.38
CA ASN A 145 10.11 2.20 29.97
C ASN A 145 9.89 1.94 31.46
N THR A 146 9.74 0.68 31.83
CA THR A 146 9.43 0.26 33.20
C THR A 146 10.54 0.58 34.20
N GLU A 147 11.82 0.51 33.79
CA GLU A 147 12.96 0.88 34.65
C GLU A 147 12.93 2.38 34.98
N GLU A 148 12.59 3.22 34.01
CA GLU A 148 12.52 4.65 34.22
C GLU A 148 11.30 5.04 35.08
N LEU A 149 10.16 4.39 34.90
CA LEU A 149 8.99 4.60 35.76
C LEU A 149 9.30 4.23 37.21
N GLU A 150 9.95 3.08 37.44
CA GLU A 150 10.38 2.66 38.76
C GLU A 150 11.37 3.68 39.40
N ARG A 151 12.37 4.14 38.63
CA ARG A 151 13.35 5.15 39.07
C ARG A 151 12.69 6.46 39.50
N LEU A 152 11.59 6.85 38.80
CA LEU A 152 10.84 8.06 39.08
C LEU A 152 9.74 7.87 40.13
N GLY A 153 9.48 6.65 40.57
CA GLY A 153 8.39 6.31 41.48
C GLY A 153 7.00 6.51 40.87
N LEU A 154 6.88 6.34 39.56
CA LEU A 154 5.62 6.48 38.81
C LEU A 154 4.99 5.12 38.56
N GLU A 155 3.67 5.07 38.59
CA GLU A 155 2.92 3.90 38.14
C GLU A 155 2.91 3.81 36.60
N GLU A 156 2.73 2.61 36.07
CA GLU A 156 2.52 2.41 34.63
C GLU A 156 1.13 2.94 34.23
N PRO A 157 1.05 3.82 33.20
CA PRO A 157 -0.25 4.28 32.69
C PRO A 157 -1.03 3.11 32.08
N LYS A 158 -2.34 3.06 32.33
CA LYS A 158 -3.22 1.97 31.89
C LYS A 158 -4.11 2.36 30.71
N ASP A 159 -4.34 3.64 30.53
CA ASP A 159 -5.12 4.20 29.45
C ASP A 159 -4.57 5.54 28.97
N TRP A 160 -5.17 6.09 27.92
CA TRP A 160 -4.75 7.35 27.31
C TRP A 160 -4.95 8.55 28.25
N ASP A 161 -5.96 8.52 29.11
CA ASP A 161 -6.26 9.60 30.05
C ASP A 161 -5.18 9.68 31.15
N ASP A 162 -4.57 8.55 31.51
CA ASP A 162 -3.46 8.53 32.44
C ASP A 162 -2.26 9.37 31.97
N LEU A 163 -2.04 9.45 30.64
CA LEU A 163 -0.96 10.25 30.06
C LEU A 163 -1.15 11.77 30.25
N LEU A 164 -2.36 12.22 30.60
CA LEU A 164 -2.67 13.62 30.88
C LEU A 164 -2.33 14.02 32.32
N LYS A 165 -1.99 13.06 33.17
CA LYS A 165 -1.60 13.36 34.59
C LYS A 165 -0.32 14.20 34.64
N PRO A 166 -0.26 15.19 35.55
CA PRO A 166 0.87 16.10 35.63
C PRO A 166 2.24 15.44 35.82
N GLU A 167 2.28 14.27 36.48
CA GLU A 167 3.50 13.50 36.73
C GLU A 167 4.17 12.96 35.47
N TYR A 168 3.46 12.80 34.37
CA TYR A 168 4.02 12.36 33.07
C TYR A 168 4.45 13.53 32.17
N LYS A 169 4.27 14.78 32.64
CA LYS A 169 4.63 15.96 31.86
C LYS A 169 6.14 15.98 31.52
N GLY A 170 6.45 16.02 30.23
CA GLY A 170 7.82 16.04 29.75
C GLY A 170 8.47 14.65 29.65
N LEU A 171 7.74 13.59 29.96
CA LEU A 171 8.20 12.19 29.88
C LEU A 171 7.64 11.44 28.65
N ILE A 172 6.72 12.05 27.92
CA ILE A 172 6.06 11.43 26.77
C ILE A 172 6.83 11.75 25.51
N TRP A 173 7.17 10.70 24.76
CA TRP A 173 7.80 10.77 23.44
C TRP A 173 6.83 10.24 22.40
N MET A 174 6.72 10.93 21.27
CA MET A 174 5.92 10.49 20.15
C MET A 174 6.62 10.85 18.84
N SER A 175 6.31 10.12 17.77
CA SER A 175 6.75 10.50 16.42
C SER A 175 6.10 11.84 16.05
N ASN A 176 6.80 12.61 15.22
CA ASN A 176 6.22 13.81 14.63
C ASN A 176 5.12 13.39 13.66
N PRO A 177 3.89 13.93 13.77
CA PRO A 177 2.78 13.60 12.88
C PRO A 177 3.02 14.04 11.44
#